data_7d20f668da633fba3edebb2b0ccb1500
#
_entry.id   7d20f668da633fba3edebb2b0ccb1500
#
_cell.length_a   1.000
_cell.length_b   1.000
_cell.length_c   1.000
_cell.angle_alpha   90.00
_cell.angle_beta   90.00
_cell.angle_gamma   90.00
#
_symmetry.space_group_name_H-M   'P 1'
#
loop_
_entity.id
_entity.type
_entity.pdbx_description
1 polymer ?
#
loop_
_entity_poly.entity_id
_entity_poly.type
_entity_poly.pdbx_seq_one_letter_code
_entity_poly.pdbx_strand_id
1 'polypeptide(L)'
;MNKKKKTRKSGKREQAKGASLLKYSRPAAGGELHQIAAGEHPALTTNQGVALSDNQNSLRANPHGPTLMEDFILREKITHFDHERIPERIVHARATGAHGFFELTSSLKRYTTARVLTEVGEKTPVFTRISTVAGGAGSVDTPRDVRGFAVKFYTKEGNWDLVGNNVPVFFIQDAIKFPDLIHAVKMEPDRGFPQSATAHDTFWDFISLTPESMHMVMWIMSDRTIPRSLRMIEGFGVHSFRLINQAGESTFVKFHWRPKLGLQSTIWDETVKICGADQDFHRRDMFEAISAGDFPEWEFAVQLFTQKEADRFPFDHLDATKLIPEELVPLKVIGRMVLDRWPNNFFAETEQVAYCPSHVVPGIDFSNDPLLQGRLHSYHDTQLSRLGSPNFHQIPINAPKCPFSNQQRDGHMQMEQPAGRVAYEPNSLSENSPRETPAKGFQSAAINETGAKGRIRAESFADHYSQARQFYLSQSAYEQAHIASALVFELSKVEHVHVRMAMVGHLRNIEGNLARRVAAGLALDKMPDAPKAATPVQKMKLSPALQIIGKMKDTLQGRAIGIVIADGSDGAAIKKIKKAATDAGAAVKIVGPKVGGAKLADGS
;
A
#
# COMPACT_ATOMS: atom_id res chain seq x y z
N MET A 1 0.28 18.58 70.13
CA MET A 1 -0.62 18.35 68.99
C MET A 1 0.17 17.70 67.87
N ASN A 2 0.06 16.37 67.74
CA ASN A 2 0.79 15.58 66.75
C ASN A 2 0.04 15.51 65.41
N LYS A 3 0.61 16.06 64.33
CA LYS A 3 0.14 15.83 62.96
C LYS A 3 0.82 14.60 62.40
N LYS A 4 0.08 13.50 62.26
CA LYS A 4 0.50 12.29 61.54
C LYS A 4 0.61 12.62 60.03
N LYS A 5 1.81 12.54 59.49
CA LYS A 5 2.04 12.48 58.03
C LYS A 5 1.59 11.10 57.53
N LYS A 6 0.56 11.09 56.67
CA LYS A 6 0.22 9.91 55.87
C LYS A 6 1.27 9.72 54.76
N THR A 7 2.11 8.71 54.88
CA THR A 7 2.97 8.26 53.82
C THR A 7 2.14 7.53 52.74
N ARG A 8 2.11 8.11 51.52
CA ARG A 8 1.59 7.44 50.35
C ARG A 8 2.47 6.25 50.04
N LYS A 9 1.93 5.04 50.11
CA LYS A 9 2.57 3.82 49.57
C LYS A 9 2.65 4.00 48.05
N SER A 10 3.86 4.16 47.52
CA SER A 10 4.14 4.02 46.11
C SER A 10 3.91 2.56 45.71
N GLY A 11 2.91 2.32 44.87
CA GLY A 11 2.73 1.00 44.26
C GLY A 11 3.99 0.66 43.45
N LYS A 12 4.58 -0.51 43.73
CA LYS A 12 5.61 -1.06 42.88
C LYS A 12 5.02 -1.27 41.50
N ARG A 13 5.38 -0.42 40.54
CA ARG A 13 5.26 -0.73 39.13
C ARG A 13 6.17 -1.92 38.88
N GLU A 14 5.64 -3.00 38.32
CA GLU A 14 6.47 -4.09 37.78
C GLU A 14 7.48 -3.46 36.83
N GLN A 15 8.75 -3.66 37.13
CA GLN A 15 9.84 -3.31 36.26
C GLN A 15 9.65 -4.10 34.96
N ALA A 16 9.30 -3.41 33.88
CA ALA A 16 9.48 -3.97 32.55
C ALA A 16 10.92 -4.46 32.47
N LYS A 17 11.09 -5.78 32.27
CA LYS A 17 12.42 -6.39 32.07
C LYS A 17 13.11 -5.56 31.01
N GLY A 18 14.21 -4.90 31.38
CA GLY A 18 14.91 -3.95 30.54
C GLY A 18 15.15 -4.52 29.15
N ALA A 19 14.89 -3.71 28.14
CA ALA A 19 15.27 -4.03 26.78
C ALA A 19 16.74 -4.43 26.80
N SER A 20 17.05 -5.65 26.36
CA SER A 20 18.42 -6.11 26.28
C SER A 20 19.19 -5.09 25.42
N LEU A 21 20.29 -4.60 25.92
CA LEU A 21 21.26 -3.85 25.11
C LEU A 21 21.48 -4.65 23.83
N LEU A 22 21.02 -4.13 22.71
CA LEU A 22 21.32 -4.71 21.42
C LEU A 22 22.83 -4.51 21.20
N LYS A 23 23.61 -5.48 21.68
CA LYS A 23 25.03 -5.56 21.35
C LYS A 23 25.13 -5.99 19.89
N TYR A 24 25.22 -5.02 19.00
CA TYR A 24 25.73 -5.26 17.67
C TYR A 24 27.26 -5.35 17.77
N SER A 25 27.76 -6.50 18.21
CA SER A 25 29.18 -6.77 18.09
C SER A 25 29.42 -7.44 16.74
N ARG A 26 29.72 -6.66 15.73
CA ARG A 26 30.43 -7.16 14.56
C ARG A 26 31.88 -6.78 14.73
N PRO A 27 32.84 -7.69 14.55
CA PRO A 27 34.23 -7.32 14.45
C PRO A 27 34.45 -6.58 13.13
N ALA A 28 34.18 -5.28 13.13
CA ALA A 28 34.56 -4.39 12.06
C ALA A 28 35.92 -3.78 12.39
N ALA A 29 36.70 -3.47 11.38
CA ALA A 29 37.95 -2.74 11.56
C ALA A 29 37.64 -1.39 12.23
N GLY A 30 38.06 -1.25 13.47
CA GLY A 30 37.80 -0.05 14.26
C GLY A 30 36.77 -0.21 15.37
N GLY A 31 36.20 -1.41 15.57
CA GLY A 31 35.54 -1.70 16.82
C GLY A 31 34.02 -1.81 16.83
N GLU A 32 33.48 -1.40 17.91
CA GLU A 32 32.11 -1.61 18.32
C GLU A 32 31.16 -0.73 17.53
N LEU A 33 30.07 -1.34 17.09
CA LEU A 33 28.96 -0.60 16.48
C LEU A 33 28.20 0.17 17.54
N HIS A 34 27.38 1.11 17.10
CA HIS A 34 26.58 2.00 17.90
C HIS A 34 25.97 1.34 19.14
N GLN A 35 26.26 1.89 20.29
CA GLN A 35 25.60 1.57 21.53
C GLN A 35 24.51 2.60 21.78
N ILE A 36 23.25 2.20 21.65
CA ILE A 36 22.13 3.06 21.99
C ILE A 36 21.83 2.87 23.49
N ALA A 37 21.88 3.96 24.25
CA ALA A 37 21.54 3.92 25.66
C ALA A 37 20.07 3.50 25.84
N ALA A 38 19.85 2.48 26.71
CA ALA A 38 18.53 2.01 27.08
C ALA A 38 18.38 2.05 28.60
N GLY A 39 17.14 2.20 29.10
CA GLY A 39 16.82 2.21 30.51
C GLY A 39 15.92 3.37 30.93
N GLU A 40 15.64 3.45 32.23
CA GLU A 40 14.90 4.58 32.79
C GLU A 40 15.83 5.82 32.82
N HIS A 41 15.43 6.90 32.15
CA HIS A 41 16.12 8.19 32.13
C HIS A 41 17.57 8.12 31.62
N PRO A 42 17.82 7.63 30.38
CA PRO A 42 19.16 7.69 29.81
C PRO A 42 19.60 9.16 29.66
N ALA A 43 20.91 9.39 29.81
CA ALA A 43 21.46 10.73 29.58
C ALA A 43 21.22 11.17 28.14
N LEU A 44 20.79 12.43 27.95
CA LEU A 44 20.71 13.03 26.61
C LEU A 44 22.13 13.29 26.13
N THR A 45 22.45 12.88 24.90
CA THR A 45 23.78 13.04 24.31
C THR A 45 23.74 13.65 22.92
N THR A 46 24.89 14.10 22.44
CA THR A 46 25.14 14.36 21.02
C THR A 46 25.19 13.03 20.25
N ASN A 47 25.24 13.10 18.91
CA ASN A 47 25.49 11.93 18.05
C ASN A 47 26.85 11.27 18.31
N GLN A 48 27.81 12.02 18.90
CA GLN A 48 29.14 11.52 19.29
C GLN A 48 29.17 10.98 20.73
N GLY A 49 28.04 10.92 21.42
CA GLY A 49 27.94 10.35 22.77
C GLY A 49 28.30 11.30 23.90
N VAL A 50 28.50 12.60 23.64
CA VAL A 50 28.79 13.59 24.69
C VAL A 50 27.50 13.95 25.45
N ALA A 51 27.47 13.75 26.75
CA ALA A 51 26.32 14.08 27.58
C ALA A 51 26.07 15.60 27.63
N LEU A 52 24.79 15.97 27.51
CA LEU A 52 24.34 17.36 27.54
C LEU A 52 24.01 17.78 28.96
N SER A 53 24.59 18.91 29.40
CA SER A 53 24.25 19.54 30.69
C SER A 53 23.03 20.46 30.59
N ASP A 54 22.84 21.10 29.45
CA ASP A 54 21.73 22.01 29.16
C ASP A 54 21.28 21.85 27.70
N ASN A 55 20.00 21.57 27.49
CA ASN A 55 19.36 21.45 26.17
C ASN A 55 18.35 22.58 25.89
N GLN A 56 18.26 23.58 26.79
CA GLN A 56 17.31 24.67 26.71
C GLN A 56 17.95 25.99 26.26
N ASN A 57 19.25 26.14 26.49
CA ASN A 57 19.97 27.38 26.23
C ASN A 57 21.17 27.15 25.33
N SER A 58 21.38 28.06 24.36
CA SER A 58 22.62 28.11 23.57
C SER A 58 23.75 28.79 24.35
N LEU A 59 24.99 28.45 24.04
CA LEU A 59 26.16 29.07 24.61
C LEU A 59 26.28 30.55 24.22
N ARG A 60 26.34 31.44 25.19
CA ARG A 60 26.40 32.89 24.99
C ARG A 60 27.56 33.53 25.74
N ALA A 61 28.05 34.67 25.24
CA ALA A 61 29.09 35.45 25.91
C ALA A 61 28.58 36.05 27.26
N ASN A 62 27.29 36.39 27.34
CA ASN A 62 26.58 36.84 28.54
C ASN A 62 25.07 36.70 28.31
N PRO A 63 24.18 36.92 29.29
CA PRO A 63 22.74 36.69 29.13
C PRO A 63 22.09 37.42 27.94
N HIS A 64 22.63 38.53 27.51
CA HIS A 64 22.15 39.32 26.36
C HIS A 64 23.15 39.35 25.21
N GLY A 65 24.29 38.65 25.34
CA GLY A 65 25.33 38.60 24.34
C GLY A 65 25.02 37.65 23.16
N PRO A 66 25.89 37.64 22.16
CA PRO A 66 25.74 36.77 21.00
C PRO A 66 25.91 35.29 21.38
N THR A 67 25.20 34.44 20.64
CA THR A 67 25.47 33.00 20.63
C THR A 67 26.83 32.74 19.98
N LEU A 68 27.62 31.87 20.58
CA LEU A 68 28.97 31.59 20.15
C LEU A 68 29.02 30.42 19.16
N MET A 69 29.85 30.56 18.11
CA MET A 69 30.01 29.52 17.09
C MET A 69 30.70 28.25 17.62
N GLU A 70 31.36 28.28 18.75
CA GLU A 70 31.95 27.12 19.43
C GLU A 70 30.89 26.21 20.08
N ASP A 71 29.62 26.63 20.13
CA ASP A 71 28.50 25.78 20.57
C ASP A 71 28.25 24.63 19.57
N PHE A 72 29.06 23.58 19.71
CA PHE A 72 28.93 22.39 18.84
C PHE A 72 27.63 21.63 19.05
N ILE A 73 27.02 21.73 20.23
CA ILE A 73 25.73 21.10 20.55
C ILE A 73 24.62 21.78 19.75
N LEU A 74 24.55 23.10 19.77
CA LEU A 74 23.59 23.87 18.96
C LEU A 74 23.76 23.57 17.47
N ARG A 75 24.98 23.60 16.97
CA ARG A 75 25.27 23.36 15.54
C ARG A 75 24.85 21.97 15.11
N GLU A 76 25.21 20.93 15.87
CA GLU A 76 24.80 19.54 15.57
C GLU A 76 23.27 19.42 15.55
N LYS A 77 22.61 19.96 16.58
CA LYS A 77 21.15 19.89 16.72
C LYS A 77 20.41 20.57 15.56
N ILE A 78 20.82 21.77 15.17
CA ILE A 78 20.24 22.52 14.04
C ILE A 78 20.54 21.81 12.72
N THR A 79 21.81 21.43 12.49
CA THR A 79 22.19 20.73 11.27
C THR A 79 21.40 19.43 11.09
N HIS A 80 21.23 18.63 12.13
CA HIS A 80 20.43 17.41 12.03
C HIS A 80 18.96 17.73 11.71
N PHE A 81 18.37 18.67 12.44
CA PHE A 81 16.98 19.09 12.27
C PHE A 81 16.67 19.58 10.84
N ASP A 82 17.55 20.38 10.26
CA ASP A 82 17.39 20.92 8.91
C ASP A 82 17.38 19.82 7.83
N HIS A 83 17.85 18.62 8.15
CA HIS A 83 17.96 17.48 7.23
C HIS A 83 17.10 16.27 7.62
N GLU A 84 16.11 16.46 8.49
CA GLU A 84 15.18 15.40 8.94
C GLU A 84 14.06 15.11 7.94
N ARG A 85 14.32 15.27 6.65
CA ARG A 85 13.38 14.96 5.58
C ARG A 85 14.09 14.22 4.45
N ILE A 86 13.34 13.29 3.85
CA ILE A 86 13.71 12.66 2.58
C ILE A 86 12.64 13.03 1.56
N PRO A 87 12.94 12.98 0.25
CA PRO A 87 11.93 13.16 -0.77
C PRO A 87 10.76 12.19 -0.57
N GLU A 88 9.53 12.70 -0.71
CA GLU A 88 8.37 11.81 -0.70
C GLU A 88 8.36 10.92 -1.95
N ARG A 89 7.63 9.81 -1.91
CA ARG A 89 7.43 8.96 -3.09
C ARG A 89 6.70 9.72 -4.17
N ILE A 90 7.07 9.48 -5.42
CA ILE A 90 6.42 10.10 -6.59
C ILE A 90 4.90 9.89 -6.56
N VAL A 91 4.47 8.70 -6.21
CA VAL A 91 3.10 8.33 -5.87
C VAL A 91 3.11 7.49 -4.59
N HIS A 92 1.96 7.33 -3.93
CA HIS A 92 1.85 6.59 -2.68
C HIS A 92 2.57 7.26 -1.49
N ALA A 93 2.71 8.60 -1.49
CA ALA A 93 3.40 9.31 -0.42
C ALA A 93 2.70 9.15 0.93
N ARG A 94 1.37 9.39 0.98
CA ARG A 94 0.59 9.17 2.18
C ARG A 94 0.25 7.70 2.38
N ALA A 95 0.60 7.14 3.54
CA ALA A 95 0.36 5.73 3.83
C ALA A 95 0.28 5.43 5.32
N THR A 96 -0.10 4.18 5.60
CA THR A 96 0.09 3.51 6.88
C THR A 96 0.87 2.21 6.66
N GLY A 97 1.64 1.78 7.67
CA GLY A 97 2.40 0.53 7.64
C GLY A 97 2.15 -0.30 8.88
N ALA A 98 2.28 -1.61 8.76
CA ALA A 98 2.22 -2.52 9.90
C ALA A 98 3.07 -3.77 9.64
N HIS A 99 3.62 -4.31 10.72
CA HIS A 99 4.27 -5.61 10.75
C HIS A 99 3.25 -6.72 10.96
N GLY A 100 3.64 -7.91 10.57
CA GLY A 100 2.84 -9.11 10.79
C GLY A 100 3.54 -10.35 10.27
N PHE A 101 2.75 -11.35 9.95
CA PHE A 101 3.24 -12.58 9.35
C PHE A 101 2.31 -13.08 8.25
N PHE A 102 2.89 -13.77 7.31
CA PHE A 102 2.21 -14.61 6.33
C PHE A 102 2.35 -16.08 6.76
N GLU A 103 1.26 -16.83 6.66
CA GLU A 103 1.23 -18.26 6.94
C GLU A 103 0.62 -19.00 5.75
N LEU A 104 1.39 -19.91 5.14
CA LEU A 104 0.91 -20.76 4.07
C LEU A 104 0.02 -21.86 4.62
N THR A 105 -1.16 -22.08 4.05
CA THR A 105 -2.13 -23.12 4.45
C THR A 105 -2.28 -24.23 3.42
N SER A 106 -1.91 -23.98 2.16
CA SER A 106 -1.96 -24.95 1.07
C SER A 106 -0.76 -24.81 0.15
N SER A 107 0.01 -25.89 0.00
CA SER A 107 1.26 -25.89 -0.77
C SER A 107 1.03 -25.73 -2.28
N LEU A 108 1.90 -24.94 -2.93
CA LEU A 108 2.01 -24.82 -4.38
C LEU A 108 3.23 -25.55 -4.94
N LYS A 109 3.80 -26.54 -4.24
CA LYS A 109 5.01 -27.28 -4.64
C LYS A 109 4.93 -27.86 -6.07
N ARG A 110 3.72 -28.16 -6.57
CA ARG A 110 3.52 -28.57 -7.96
C ARG A 110 3.90 -27.48 -8.98
N TYR A 111 3.78 -26.22 -8.60
CA TYR A 111 3.88 -25.07 -9.50
C TYR A 111 5.14 -24.24 -9.30
N THR A 112 5.75 -24.29 -8.10
CA THR A 112 6.89 -23.44 -7.76
C THR A 112 7.86 -24.12 -6.81
N THR A 113 9.11 -23.69 -6.87
CA THR A 113 10.15 -24.03 -5.89
C THR A 113 10.21 -23.04 -4.73
N ALA A 114 9.55 -21.88 -4.81
CA ALA A 114 9.60 -20.84 -3.81
C ALA A 114 9.14 -21.34 -2.42
N ARG A 115 10.05 -21.41 -1.46
CA ARG A 115 9.81 -21.98 -0.13
C ARG A 115 8.60 -21.35 0.57
N VAL A 116 8.45 -20.03 0.47
CA VAL A 116 7.33 -19.29 1.06
C VAL A 116 5.96 -19.75 0.54
N LEU A 117 5.92 -20.39 -0.63
CA LEU A 117 4.70 -20.94 -1.27
C LEU A 117 4.63 -22.46 -1.24
N THR A 118 5.61 -23.15 -0.62
CA THR A 118 5.65 -24.62 -0.56
C THR A 118 5.54 -25.19 0.83
N GLU A 119 6.07 -24.48 1.84
CA GLU A 119 6.15 -24.96 3.23
C GLU A 119 4.93 -24.54 4.06
N VAL A 120 3.95 -25.45 4.18
CA VAL A 120 2.72 -25.24 4.93
C VAL A 120 2.99 -25.04 6.41
N GLY A 121 2.35 -24.03 7.01
CA GLY A 121 2.45 -23.70 8.43
C GLY A 121 3.66 -22.85 8.79
N GLU A 122 4.58 -22.60 7.86
CA GLU A 122 5.69 -21.66 8.09
C GLU A 122 5.15 -20.23 8.18
N LYS A 123 5.50 -19.53 9.26
CA LYS A 123 5.19 -18.10 9.44
C LYS A 123 6.36 -17.26 8.92
N THR A 124 6.13 -16.59 7.82
CA THR A 124 7.08 -15.66 7.23
C THR A 124 6.77 -14.25 7.71
N PRO A 125 7.71 -13.52 8.35
CA PRO A 125 7.48 -12.13 8.74
C PRO A 125 7.19 -11.27 7.53
N VAL A 126 6.26 -10.29 7.69
CA VAL A 126 5.94 -9.33 6.64
C VAL A 126 5.95 -7.91 7.18
N PHE A 127 6.15 -6.96 6.27
CA PHE A 127 5.80 -5.56 6.48
C PHE A 127 4.90 -5.10 5.33
N THR A 128 3.71 -4.63 5.69
CA THR A 128 2.70 -4.20 4.72
C THR A 128 2.55 -2.68 4.79
N ARG A 129 2.50 -2.03 3.61
CA ARG A 129 2.24 -0.60 3.49
C ARG A 129 1.03 -0.38 2.58
N ILE A 130 -0.01 0.26 3.14
CA ILE A 130 -1.23 0.64 2.40
C ILE A 130 -1.24 2.16 2.26
N SER A 131 -1.48 2.65 1.04
CA SER A 131 -1.27 4.07 0.69
C SER A 131 -2.34 4.58 -0.26
N THR A 132 -2.64 5.87 -0.21
CA THR A 132 -3.28 6.57 -1.34
C THR A 132 -2.28 6.73 -2.50
N VAL A 133 -2.70 7.19 -3.66
CA VAL A 133 -1.83 7.32 -4.85
C VAL A 133 -1.50 8.78 -5.15
N ALA A 134 -2.52 9.62 -5.35
CA ALA A 134 -2.34 10.96 -5.90
C ALA A 134 -1.84 11.99 -4.89
N GLY A 135 -2.34 11.96 -3.64
CA GLY A 135 -2.02 12.94 -2.63
C GLY A 135 -0.58 12.87 -2.10
N GLY A 136 0.00 14.01 -1.71
CA GLY A 136 1.27 14.08 -1.00
C GLY A 136 1.21 13.50 0.41
N ALA A 137 2.35 13.44 1.10
CA ALA A 137 2.43 12.86 2.46
C ALA A 137 1.51 13.56 3.48
N GLY A 138 1.29 14.87 3.32
CA GLY A 138 0.40 15.68 4.16
C GLY A 138 -1.07 15.71 3.73
N SER A 139 -1.46 14.94 2.71
CA SER A 139 -2.86 14.83 2.26
C SER A 139 -3.71 14.02 3.24
N VAL A 140 -4.98 13.78 2.88
CA VAL A 140 -5.95 13.07 3.72
C VAL A 140 -6.09 11.59 3.33
N ASP A 141 -6.66 10.76 4.23
CA ASP A 141 -6.79 9.31 4.01
C ASP A 141 -7.97 8.91 3.12
N THR A 142 -9.03 9.71 3.07
CA THR A 142 -10.33 9.29 2.52
C THR A 142 -10.70 9.83 1.13
N PRO A 143 -9.82 10.47 0.32
CA PRO A 143 -10.22 10.88 -1.01
C PRO A 143 -10.56 9.66 -1.87
N ARG A 144 -11.35 9.88 -2.93
CA ARG A 144 -11.55 8.89 -4.00
C ARG A 144 -10.21 8.67 -4.69
N ASP A 145 -9.57 7.55 -4.39
CA ASP A 145 -8.25 7.22 -4.92
C ASP A 145 -8.02 5.70 -4.84
N VAL A 146 -7.13 5.18 -5.65
CA VAL A 146 -6.60 3.82 -5.50
C VAL A 146 -5.89 3.70 -4.14
N ARG A 147 -5.92 2.53 -3.54
CA ARG A 147 -5.07 2.20 -2.40
C ARG A 147 -3.98 1.25 -2.83
N GLY A 148 -2.72 1.72 -2.75
CA GLY A 148 -1.57 0.83 -2.89
C GLY A 148 -1.58 -0.21 -1.78
N PHE A 149 -1.24 -1.44 -2.12
CA PHE A 149 -1.18 -2.58 -1.20
C PHE A 149 0.13 -3.32 -1.42
N ALA A 150 1.17 -2.91 -0.71
CA ALA A 150 2.51 -3.44 -0.87
C ALA A 150 2.89 -4.31 0.33
N VAL A 151 3.34 -5.52 0.07
CA VAL A 151 3.75 -6.50 1.08
C VAL A 151 5.18 -6.93 0.82
N LYS A 152 6.06 -6.73 1.81
CA LYS A 152 7.42 -7.27 1.83
C LYS A 152 7.42 -8.53 2.68
N PHE A 153 7.79 -9.65 2.06
CA PHE A 153 8.00 -10.92 2.75
C PHE A 153 9.49 -11.09 3.04
N TYR A 154 9.83 -11.25 4.31
CA TYR A 154 11.21 -11.55 4.72
C TYR A 154 11.39 -13.07 4.76
N THR A 155 11.59 -13.66 3.58
CA THR A 155 11.68 -15.12 3.45
C THR A 155 13.06 -15.65 3.85
N LYS A 156 13.20 -16.96 3.94
CA LYS A 156 14.50 -17.61 4.16
C LYS A 156 15.39 -17.67 2.92
N GLU A 157 14.85 -17.27 1.77
CA GLU A 157 15.52 -17.29 0.46
C GLU A 157 15.77 -15.89 -0.11
N GLY A 158 15.46 -14.84 0.64
CA GLY A 158 15.54 -13.44 0.23
C GLY A 158 14.26 -12.68 0.55
N ASN A 159 14.25 -11.37 0.26
CA ASN A 159 13.03 -10.58 0.31
C ASN A 159 12.21 -10.79 -0.97
N TRP A 160 10.91 -11.01 -0.79
CA TRP A 160 9.94 -10.96 -1.89
C TRP A 160 8.99 -9.80 -1.67
N ASP A 161 8.86 -8.92 -2.67
CA ASP A 161 7.97 -7.75 -2.61
C ASP A 161 6.80 -7.93 -3.58
N LEU A 162 5.59 -8.13 -3.05
CA LEU A 162 4.36 -8.11 -3.82
C LEU A 162 3.74 -6.71 -3.74
N VAL A 163 3.93 -5.93 -4.81
CA VAL A 163 3.56 -4.51 -4.86
C VAL A 163 2.30 -4.34 -5.71
N GLY A 164 1.17 -4.31 -5.05
CA GLY A 164 -0.15 -4.28 -5.67
C GLY A 164 -1.01 -3.07 -5.27
N ASN A 165 -2.29 -3.17 -5.62
CA ASN A 165 -3.33 -2.17 -5.36
C ASN A 165 -4.62 -2.83 -4.89
N ASN A 166 -5.57 -2.02 -4.39
CA ASN A 166 -6.93 -2.49 -4.06
C ASN A 166 -7.84 -2.61 -5.28
N VAL A 167 -7.30 -2.40 -6.48
CA VAL A 167 -7.98 -2.63 -7.77
C VAL A 167 -7.08 -3.50 -8.65
N PRO A 168 -7.66 -4.42 -9.46
CA PRO A 168 -6.90 -5.43 -10.20
C PRO A 168 -6.37 -4.95 -11.54
N VAL A 169 -6.69 -3.73 -11.96
CA VAL A 169 -6.34 -3.15 -13.27
C VAL A 169 -5.66 -1.80 -13.09
N PHE A 170 -5.08 -1.29 -14.18
CA PHE A 170 -4.42 0.00 -14.18
C PHE A 170 -4.89 0.87 -15.36
N PHE A 171 -4.48 2.15 -15.39
CA PHE A 171 -4.91 3.13 -16.41
C PHE A 171 -4.28 2.91 -17.78
N ILE A 172 -3.09 2.33 -17.82
CA ILE A 172 -2.23 2.25 -19.01
C ILE A 172 -1.72 0.84 -19.23
N GLN A 173 -1.44 0.52 -20.48
CA GLN A 173 -0.96 -0.78 -20.94
C GLN A 173 0.56 -0.89 -20.98
N ASP A 174 1.27 0.24 -21.00
CA ASP A 174 2.71 0.31 -21.17
C ASP A 174 3.31 1.35 -20.22
N ALA A 175 4.42 1.00 -19.58
CA ALA A 175 5.12 1.84 -18.61
C ALA A 175 5.62 3.17 -19.21
N ILE A 176 5.84 3.27 -20.53
CA ILE A 176 6.26 4.52 -21.19
C ILE A 176 5.29 5.68 -20.91
N LYS A 177 4.00 5.38 -20.67
CA LYS A 177 2.96 6.39 -20.38
C LYS A 177 2.86 6.74 -18.90
N PHE A 178 3.61 6.06 -18.02
CA PHE A 178 3.47 6.28 -16.59
C PHE A 178 3.83 7.70 -16.14
N PRO A 179 4.95 8.31 -16.60
CA PRO A 179 5.25 9.70 -16.27
C PRO A 179 4.13 10.67 -16.69
N ASP A 180 3.60 10.53 -17.91
CA ASP A 180 2.54 11.40 -18.41
C ASP A 180 1.24 11.26 -17.61
N LEU A 181 0.85 10.03 -17.29
CA LEU A 181 -0.28 9.76 -16.40
C LEU A 181 -0.11 10.47 -15.04
N ILE A 182 1.09 10.36 -14.46
CA ILE A 182 1.34 10.95 -13.14
C ILE A 182 1.40 12.48 -13.20
N HIS A 183 1.98 13.06 -14.24
CA HIS A 183 1.94 14.50 -14.46
C HIS A 183 0.50 15.01 -14.61
N ALA A 184 -0.36 14.28 -15.33
CA ALA A 184 -1.77 14.62 -15.50
C ALA A 184 -2.59 14.51 -14.20
N VAL A 185 -2.21 13.60 -13.30
CA VAL A 185 -2.98 13.29 -12.07
C VAL A 185 -2.57 14.14 -10.86
N LYS A 186 -1.32 14.63 -10.85
CA LYS A 186 -0.76 15.42 -9.74
C LYS A 186 -1.26 16.88 -9.80
N MET A 187 -0.84 17.66 -8.82
CA MET A 187 -1.07 19.12 -8.80
C MET A 187 -0.65 19.76 -10.13
N GLU A 188 -1.46 20.67 -10.62
CA GLU A 188 -1.10 21.46 -11.80
C GLU A 188 0.15 22.30 -11.51
N PRO A 189 1.16 22.29 -12.39
CA PRO A 189 2.47 22.85 -12.07
C PRO A 189 2.47 24.39 -11.95
N ASP A 190 1.50 25.07 -12.53
CA ASP A 190 1.33 26.53 -12.44
C ASP A 190 0.58 26.96 -11.17
N ARG A 191 -0.27 26.09 -10.61
CA ARG A 191 -1.18 26.41 -9.50
C ARG A 191 -0.82 25.76 -8.18
N GLY A 192 -0.16 24.58 -8.17
CA GLY A 192 0.19 23.84 -6.97
C GLY A 192 -1.00 23.20 -6.25
N PHE A 193 -2.13 23.04 -6.93
CA PHE A 193 -3.33 22.32 -6.45
C PHE A 193 -3.98 21.55 -7.62
N PRO A 194 -4.91 20.61 -7.35
CA PRO A 194 -5.41 20.09 -6.07
C PRO A 194 -4.42 19.15 -5.41
N GLN A 195 -4.34 19.15 -4.06
CA GLN A 195 -3.36 18.38 -3.29
C GLN A 195 -3.83 16.95 -2.96
N SER A 196 -5.10 16.76 -2.65
CA SER A 196 -5.64 15.51 -2.13
C SER A 196 -6.50 14.74 -3.12
N ALA A 197 -6.62 15.23 -4.34
CA ALA A 197 -7.42 14.67 -5.41
C ALA A 197 -6.65 14.76 -6.72
N THR A 198 -7.16 14.08 -7.74
CA THR A 198 -6.63 14.23 -9.10
C THR A 198 -6.85 15.67 -9.61
N ALA A 199 -5.89 16.20 -10.33
CA ALA A 199 -6.10 17.41 -11.11
C ALA A 199 -7.26 17.19 -12.10
N HIS A 200 -8.19 18.15 -12.21
CA HIS A 200 -9.43 17.87 -12.94
C HIS A 200 -9.24 17.99 -14.44
N ASP A 201 -8.81 19.15 -14.95
CA ASP A 201 -8.68 19.36 -16.39
C ASP A 201 -7.59 18.47 -16.99
N THR A 202 -6.39 18.47 -16.44
CA THR A 202 -5.26 17.71 -16.99
C THR A 202 -5.47 16.20 -16.88
N PHE A 203 -6.05 15.72 -15.77
CA PHE A 203 -6.36 14.30 -15.63
C PHE A 203 -7.40 13.84 -16.66
N TRP A 204 -8.53 14.54 -16.75
CA TRP A 204 -9.61 14.12 -17.64
C TRP A 204 -9.28 14.35 -19.11
N ASP A 205 -8.44 15.34 -19.43
CA ASP A 205 -7.89 15.51 -20.78
C ASP A 205 -7.05 14.31 -21.18
N PHE A 206 -6.05 13.95 -20.37
CA PHE A 206 -5.22 12.75 -20.61
C PHE A 206 -6.07 11.48 -20.74
N ILE A 207 -7.04 11.27 -19.85
CA ILE A 207 -7.93 10.09 -19.86
C ILE A 207 -8.80 10.08 -21.12
N SER A 208 -9.35 11.23 -21.55
CA SER A 208 -10.18 11.33 -22.75
C SER A 208 -9.42 10.99 -24.03
N LEU A 209 -8.10 11.20 -24.04
CA LEU A 209 -7.20 10.86 -25.14
C LEU A 209 -6.57 9.46 -25.01
N THR A 210 -6.85 8.76 -23.91
CA THR A 210 -6.26 7.45 -23.59
C THR A 210 -7.37 6.41 -23.32
N PRO A 211 -8.07 5.92 -24.36
CA PRO A 211 -9.25 5.05 -24.19
C PRO A 211 -8.97 3.71 -23.48
N GLU A 212 -7.72 3.23 -23.46
CA GLU A 212 -7.30 2.05 -22.68
C GLU A 212 -7.59 2.21 -21.18
N SER A 213 -7.74 3.46 -20.68
CA SER A 213 -8.03 3.76 -19.29
C SER A 213 -9.49 3.51 -18.89
N MET A 214 -10.40 3.27 -19.82
CA MET A 214 -11.85 3.26 -19.53
C MET A 214 -12.26 2.18 -18.54
N HIS A 215 -11.60 1.02 -18.51
CA HIS A 215 -11.87 0.00 -17.51
C HIS A 215 -11.47 0.48 -16.12
N MET A 216 -10.27 1.06 -15.99
CA MET A 216 -9.82 1.62 -14.73
C MET A 216 -10.68 2.80 -14.26
N VAL A 217 -11.21 3.61 -15.19
CA VAL A 217 -12.16 4.70 -14.86
C VAL A 217 -13.41 4.14 -14.17
N MET A 218 -13.95 3.02 -14.63
CA MET A 218 -15.10 2.40 -13.96
C MET A 218 -14.75 1.96 -12.54
N TRP A 219 -13.56 1.41 -12.34
CA TRP A 219 -13.08 1.01 -11.01
C TRP A 219 -12.88 2.20 -10.08
N ILE A 220 -12.22 3.26 -10.55
CA ILE A 220 -11.90 4.41 -9.68
C ILE A 220 -13.15 5.24 -9.35
N MET A 221 -14.16 5.23 -10.21
CA MET A 221 -15.45 5.88 -9.94
C MET A 221 -16.39 5.01 -9.08
N SER A 222 -16.06 3.74 -8.85
CA SER A 222 -16.83 2.87 -7.95
C SER A 222 -16.50 3.14 -6.47
N ASP A 223 -17.33 2.60 -5.59
CA ASP A 223 -17.16 2.73 -4.14
C ASP A 223 -15.94 1.95 -3.60
N ARG A 224 -15.30 1.11 -4.44
CA ARG A 224 -14.04 0.43 -4.06
C ARG A 224 -12.90 1.38 -3.72
N THR A 225 -12.95 2.60 -4.21
CA THR A 225 -11.93 3.62 -3.98
C THR A 225 -12.27 4.61 -2.86
N ILE A 226 -13.37 4.37 -2.15
CA ILE A 226 -13.76 5.06 -0.91
C ILE A 226 -14.05 4.03 0.20
N PRO A 227 -13.06 3.21 0.58
CA PRO A 227 -13.28 2.12 1.54
C PRO A 227 -13.64 2.67 2.93
N ARG A 228 -14.46 1.93 3.65
CA ARG A 228 -14.79 2.25 5.06
C ARG A 228 -13.59 2.09 5.98
N SER A 229 -12.75 1.10 5.72
CA SER A 229 -11.53 0.82 6.46
C SER A 229 -10.50 0.18 5.52
N LEU A 230 -9.21 0.41 5.78
CA LEU A 230 -8.15 -0.32 5.09
C LEU A 230 -8.13 -1.81 5.40
N ARG A 231 -8.78 -2.23 6.49
CA ARG A 231 -8.97 -3.65 6.85
C ARG A 231 -10.04 -4.35 6.02
N MET A 232 -10.77 -3.59 5.20
CA MET A 232 -11.93 -4.03 4.40
C MET A 232 -11.71 -3.81 2.90
N ILE A 233 -10.46 -3.78 2.44
CA ILE A 233 -10.09 -3.70 1.03
C ILE A 233 -9.50 -5.02 0.55
N GLU A 234 -9.75 -5.37 -0.70
CA GLU A 234 -8.96 -6.38 -1.41
C GLU A 234 -7.60 -5.83 -1.79
N GLY A 235 -6.65 -6.71 -2.04
CA GLY A 235 -5.36 -6.38 -2.64
C GLY A 235 -5.10 -7.27 -3.85
N PHE A 236 -4.50 -6.71 -4.89
CA PHE A 236 -4.22 -7.41 -6.14
C PHE A 236 -2.78 -7.18 -6.53
N GLY A 237 -2.08 -8.26 -6.94
CA GLY A 237 -0.74 -8.15 -7.52
C GLY A 237 -0.75 -7.47 -8.90
N VAL A 238 -1.92 -7.21 -9.46
CA VAL A 238 -2.22 -6.59 -10.76
C VAL A 238 -1.75 -7.44 -11.94
N HIS A 239 -0.45 -7.67 -12.04
CA HIS A 239 0.19 -8.37 -13.17
C HIS A 239 0.04 -9.88 -13.10
N SER A 240 0.20 -10.53 -14.25
CA SER A 240 0.51 -11.96 -14.30
C SER A 240 2.00 -12.14 -14.02
N PHE A 241 2.33 -13.00 -13.06
CA PHE A 241 3.68 -13.50 -12.80
C PHE A 241 3.80 -14.94 -13.29
N ARG A 242 4.98 -15.52 -13.18
CA ARG A 242 5.25 -16.93 -13.47
C ARG A 242 5.69 -17.65 -12.21
N LEU A 243 5.22 -18.86 -12.03
CA LEU A 243 5.72 -19.80 -11.04
C LEU A 243 6.52 -20.86 -11.79
N ILE A 244 7.73 -21.17 -11.29
CA ILE A 244 8.65 -22.14 -11.89
C ILE A 244 8.79 -23.31 -10.92
N ASN A 245 8.43 -24.51 -11.38
CA ASN A 245 8.53 -25.71 -10.58
C ASN A 245 9.93 -26.37 -10.68
N GLN A 246 10.11 -27.48 -9.95
CA GLN A 246 11.39 -28.20 -9.92
C GLN A 246 11.81 -28.77 -11.29
N ALA A 247 10.87 -28.98 -12.21
CA ALA A 247 11.15 -29.44 -13.57
C ALA A 247 11.45 -28.27 -14.54
N GLY A 248 11.41 -27.02 -14.07
CA GLY A 248 11.58 -25.83 -14.92
C GLY A 248 10.30 -25.44 -15.69
N GLU A 249 9.18 -26.10 -15.42
CA GLU A 249 7.90 -25.77 -16.05
C GLU A 249 7.31 -24.49 -15.47
N SER A 250 6.80 -23.63 -16.36
CA SER A 250 6.22 -22.33 -16.03
C SER A 250 4.68 -22.38 -16.01
N THR A 251 4.08 -21.83 -14.95
CA THR A 251 2.64 -21.60 -14.83
C THR A 251 2.39 -20.13 -14.51
N PHE A 252 1.43 -19.50 -15.17
CA PHE A 252 1.05 -18.14 -14.83
C PHE A 252 0.28 -18.08 -13.51
N VAL A 253 0.46 -16.99 -12.79
CA VAL A 253 -0.21 -16.72 -11.54
C VAL A 253 -0.62 -15.26 -11.42
N LYS A 254 -1.83 -15.01 -10.89
CA LYS A 254 -2.24 -13.71 -10.34
C LYS A 254 -2.46 -13.87 -8.84
N PHE A 255 -1.98 -12.89 -8.07
CA PHE A 255 -2.04 -12.88 -6.61
C PHE A 255 -3.16 -11.97 -6.11
N HIS A 256 -3.91 -12.44 -5.10
CA HIS A 256 -5.05 -11.75 -4.52
C HIS A 256 -5.00 -11.79 -2.99
N TRP A 257 -5.38 -10.67 -2.37
CA TRP A 257 -5.64 -10.55 -0.94
C TRP A 257 -7.13 -10.32 -0.73
N ARG A 258 -7.78 -11.15 0.09
CA ARG A 258 -9.19 -11.03 0.45
C ARG A 258 -9.34 -10.71 1.93
N PRO A 259 -9.97 -9.57 2.29
CA PRO A 259 -10.10 -9.20 3.70
C PRO A 259 -11.04 -10.15 4.43
N LYS A 260 -10.63 -10.64 5.59
CA LYS A 260 -11.45 -11.52 6.43
C LYS A 260 -12.74 -10.84 6.90
N LEU A 261 -12.70 -9.51 7.11
CA LEU A 261 -13.87 -8.70 7.46
C LEU A 261 -14.84 -8.49 6.28
N GLY A 262 -14.50 -8.95 5.07
CA GLY A 262 -15.25 -8.69 3.85
C GLY A 262 -15.08 -7.26 3.34
N LEU A 263 -15.71 -6.96 2.20
CA LEU A 263 -15.66 -5.64 1.59
C LEU A 263 -16.72 -4.72 2.17
N GLN A 264 -16.34 -3.49 2.46
CA GLN A 264 -17.26 -2.43 2.83
C GLN A 264 -16.71 -1.06 2.42
N SER A 265 -17.55 -0.22 1.85
CA SER A 265 -17.24 1.15 1.48
C SER A 265 -18.07 2.15 2.29
N THR A 266 -17.63 3.41 2.25
CA THR A 266 -18.45 4.57 2.59
C THR A 266 -19.31 4.97 1.38
N ILE A 267 -20.18 5.94 1.54
CA ILE A 267 -20.80 6.68 0.44
C ILE A 267 -20.16 8.04 0.32
N TRP A 268 -20.35 8.74 -0.81
CA TRP A 268 -19.53 9.93 -1.10
C TRP A 268 -19.72 11.08 -0.10
N ASP A 269 -20.95 11.39 0.32
CA ASP A 269 -21.19 12.46 1.32
C ASP A 269 -20.64 12.11 2.70
N GLU A 270 -20.67 10.84 3.09
CA GLU A 270 -20.00 10.34 4.30
C GLU A 270 -18.48 10.53 4.21
N THR A 271 -17.89 10.15 3.08
CA THR A 271 -16.44 10.31 2.80
C THR A 271 -16.00 11.76 2.96
N VAL A 272 -16.72 12.71 2.37
CA VAL A 272 -16.40 14.14 2.42
C VAL A 272 -16.49 14.66 3.85
N LYS A 273 -17.50 14.28 4.62
CA LYS A 273 -17.64 14.66 6.03
C LYS A 273 -16.54 14.11 6.91
N ILE A 274 -16.19 12.83 6.73
CA ILE A 274 -15.08 12.20 7.46
C ILE A 274 -13.78 12.90 7.11
N CYS A 275 -13.50 13.16 5.84
CA CYS A 275 -12.31 13.85 5.38
C CYS A 275 -12.10 15.20 6.06
N GLY A 276 -13.18 15.97 6.27
CA GLY A 276 -13.14 17.25 6.96
C GLY A 276 -13.02 17.14 8.48
N ALA A 277 -13.53 16.06 9.07
CA ALA A 277 -13.55 15.86 10.52
C ALA A 277 -12.31 15.14 11.07
N ASP A 278 -11.78 14.18 10.33
CA ASP A 278 -10.61 13.36 10.68
C ASP A 278 -9.81 13.00 9.43
N GLN A 279 -8.76 13.74 9.20
CA GLN A 279 -7.86 13.54 8.05
C GLN A 279 -7.10 12.21 8.10
N ASP A 280 -6.92 11.65 9.30
CA ASP A 280 -6.17 10.42 9.59
C ASP A 280 -7.09 9.21 9.84
N PHE A 281 -8.33 9.26 9.37
CA PHE A 281 -9.38 8.29 9.69
C PHE A 281 -8.97 6.83 9.47
N HIS A 282 -8.41 6.50 8.31
CA HIS A 282 -7.99 5.14 8.00
C HIS A 282 -6.71 4.73 8.76
N ARG A 283 -5.77 5.67 8.91
CA ARG A 283 -4.54 5.42 9.67
C ARG A 283 -4.86 5.16 11.13
N ARG A 284 -5.76 5.97 11.73
CA ARG A 284 -6.23 5.80 13.10
C ARG A 284 -6.95 4.47 13.31
N ASP A 285 -7.85 4.07 12.39
CA ASP A 285 -8.55 2.79 12.46
C ASP A 285 -7.58 1.60 12.48
N MET A 286 -6.54 1.61 11.65
CA MET A 286 -5.50 0.58 11.64
C MET A 286 -4.73 0.53 12.96
N PHE A 287 -4.32 1.69 13.47
CA PHE A 287 -3.60 1.82 14.74
C PHE A 287 -4.44 1.33 15.92
N GLU A 288 -5.69 1.78 16.03
CA GLU A 288 -6.59 1.40 17.13
C GLU A 288 -6.91 -0.11 17.08
N ALA A 289 -7.15 -0.66 15.88
CA ALA A 289 -7.43 -2.09 15.74
C ALA A 289 -6.26 -2.97 16.19
N ILE A 290 -5.05 -2.68 15.72
CA ILE A 290 -3.84 -3.41 16.11
C ILE A 290 -3.57 -3.26 17.61
N SER A 291 -3.72 -2.05 18.15
CA SER A 291 -3.50 -1.77 19.58
C SER A 291 -4.51 -2.48 20.48
N ALA A 292 -5.74 -2.70 19.98
CA ALA A 292 -6.79 -3.43 20.69
C ALA A 292 -6.70 -4.96 20.55
N GLY A 293 -5.81 -5.48 19.70
CA GLY A 293 -5.71 -6.90 19.39
C GLY A 293 -6.69 -7.39 18.31
N ASP A 294 -7.45 -6.48 17.68
CA ASP A 294 -8.31 -6.77 16.52
C ASP A 294 -7.46 -6.78 15.24
N PHE A 295 -6.59 -7.76 15.13
CA PHE A 295 -5.58 -7.82 14.08
C PHE A 295 -6.21 -7.91 12.68
N PRO A 296 -5.87 -6.98 11.77
CA PRO A 296 -6.27 -7.06 10.38
C PRO A 296 -5.77 -8.35 9.73
N GLU A 297 -6.66 -9.06 9.03
CA GLU A 297 -6.36 -10.35 8.41
C GLU A 297 -6.88 -10.41 6.98
N TRP A 298 -6.07 -10.99 6.09
CA TRP A 298 -6.42 -11.29 4.70
C TRP A 298 -6.11 -12.74 4.36
N GLU A 299 -7.01 -13.37 3.60
CA GLU A 299 -6.72 -14.59 2.88
C GLU A 299 -5.82 -14.27 1.68
N PHE A 300 -4.82 -15.09 1.44
CA PHE A 300 -3.98 -15.02 0.24
C PHE A 300 -4.45 -16.07 -0.76
N ALA A 301 -4.85 -15.60 -1.92
CA ALA A 301 -5.38 -16.45 -2.97
C ALA A 301 -4.66 -16.25 -4.29
N VAL A 302 -4.72 -17.26 -5.16
CA VAL A 302 -4.11 -17.25 -6.49
C VAL A 302 -5.08 -17.70 -7.55
N GLN A 303 -4.96 -17.12 -8.76
CA GLN A 303 -5.46 -17.68 -10.01
C GLN A 303 -4.28 -18.30 -10.74
N LEU A 304 -4.37 -19.59 -11.07
CA LEU A 304 -3.34 -20.35 -11.76
C LEU A 304 -3.86 -20.77 -13.12
N PHE A 305 -3.06 -20.54 -14.17
CA PHE A 305 -3.43 -20.91 -15.53
C PHE A 305 -2.19 -21.14 -16.39
N THR A 306 -2.34 -22.00 -17.38
CA THR A 306 -1.31 -22.33 -18.35
C THR A 306 -1.35 -21.38 -19.54
N GLN A 307 -0.28 -21.37 -20.38
CA GLN A 307 -0.29 -20.63 -21.65
C GLN A 307 -1.47 -21.07 -22.53
N LYS A 308 -1.72 -22.38 -22.63
CA LYS A 308 -2.84 -22.93 -23.43
C LYS A 308 -4.23 -22.45 -22.95
N GLU A 309 -4.39 -22.19 -21.67
CA GLU A 309 -5.62 -21.61 -21.12
C GLU A 309 -5.68 -20.13 -21.41
N ALA A 310 -4.57 -19.41 -21.24
CA ALA A 310 -4.45 -17.99 -21.55
C ALA A 310 -4.80 -17.69 -23.03
N ASP A 311 -4.34 -18.53 -23.95
CA ASP A 311 -4.60 -18.42 -25.40
C ASP A 311 -6.11 -18.51 -25.75
N ARG A 312 -6.96 -18.98 -24.82
CA ARG A 312 -8.42 -19.09 -25.00
C ARG A 312 -9.19 -17.95 -24.37
N PHE A 313 -8.51 -17.06 -23.64
CA PHE A 313 -9.21 -15.91 -23.05
C PHE A 313 -9.65 -14.94 -24.15
N PRO A 314 -10.81 -14.32 -24.04
CA PRO A 314 -11.27 -13.30 -25.00
C PRO A 314 -10.54 -11.96 -24.81
N PHE A 315 -9.46 -11.92 -24.05
CA PHE A 315 -8.61 -10.76 -23.74
C PHE A 315 -7.18 -11.25 -23.49
N ASP A 316 -6.22 -10.34 -23.59
CA ASP A 316 -4.83 -10.64 -23.27
C ASP A 316 -4.58 -10.43 -21.76
N HIS A 317 -4.10 -11.46 -21.07
CA HIS A 317 -3.78 -11.40 -19.65
C HIS A 317 -2.52 -10.60 -19.31
N LEU A 318 -1.72 -10.22 -20.31
CA LEU A 318 -0.55 -9.35 -20.19
C LEU A 318 -0.91 -7.86 -20.31
N ASP A 319 -2.16 -7.57 -20.68
CA ASP A 319 -2.71 -6.21 -20.66
C ASP A 319 -3.07 -5.84 -19.22
N ALA A 320 -2.35 -4.90 -18.63
CA ALA A 320 -2.58 -4.44 -17.26
C ALA A 320 -3.93 -3.73 -17.04
N THR A 321 -4.68 -3.43 -18.12
CA THR A 321 -6.05 -2.91 -18.05
C THR A 321 -7.11 -4.02 -17.98
N LYS A 322 -6.71 -5.28 -17.97
CA LYS A 322 -7.59 -6.45 -17.97
C LYS A 322 -7.45 -7.25 -16.67
N LEU A 323 -8.57 -7.78 -16.24
CA LEU A 323 -8.63 -8.78 -15.16
C LEU A 323 -9.06 -10.15 -15.70
N ILE A 324 -8.80 -11.20 -14.94
CA ILE A 324 -9.34 -12.52 -15.19
C ILE A 324 -10.54 -12.72 -14.26
N PRO A 325 -11.78 -12.80 -14.78
CA PRO A 325 -12.97 -13.04 -13.96
C PRO A 325 -12.83 -14.33 -13.13
N GLU A 326 -13.28 -14.32 -11.88
CA GLU A 326 -13.21 -15.48 -10.99
C GLU A 326 -14.04 -16.66 -11.52
N GLU A 327 -15.08 -16.37 -12.28
CA GLU A 327 -15.92 -17.36 -12.96
C GLU A 327 -15.20 -18.06 -14.12
N LEU A 328 -14.12 -17.46 -14.65
CA LEU A 328 -13.28 -18.03 -15.70
C LEU A 328 -12.13 -18.85 -15.11
N VAL A 329 -11.41 -18.28 -14.14
CA VAL A 329 -10.35 -18.93 -13.38
C VAL A 329 -10.62 -18.71 -11.89
N PRO A 330 -11.15 -19.71 -11.18
CA PRO A 330 -11.49 -19.58 -9.77
C PRO A 330 -10.28 -19.29 -8.90
N LEU A 331 -10.49 -18.50 -7.84
CA LEU A 331 -9.49 -18.24 -6.83
C LEU A 331 -9.26 -19.49 -5.95
N LYS A 332 -7.98 -19.80 -5.74
CA LYS A 332 -7.54 -20.81 -4.77
C LYS A 332 -6.90 -20.11 -3.59
N VAL A 333 -7.53 -20.19 -2.42
CA VAL A 333 -6.93 -19.71 -1.15
C VAL A 333 -5.78 -20.63 -0.77
N ILE A 334 -4.60 -20.05 -0.51
CA ILE A 334 -3.38 -20.80 -0.21
C ILE A 334 -2.71 -20.38 1.10
N GLY A 335 -3.11 -19.28 1.70
CA GLY A 335 -2.52 -18.76 2.94
C GLY A 335 -3.30 -17.60 3.54
N ARG A 336 -2.72 -17.03 4.58
CA ARG A 336 -3.26 -15.84 5.24
C ARG A 336 -2.15 -14.89 5.67
N MET A 337 -2.48 -13.61 5.75
CA MET A 337 -1.63 -12.58 6.35
C MET A 337 -2.35 -11.96 7.53
N VAL A 338 -1.65 -11.81 8.64
CA VAL A 338 -2.13 -11.12 9.85
C VAL A 338 -1.17 -9.99 10.16
N LEU A 339 -1.70 -8.78 10.39
CA LEU A 339 -0.92 -7.63 10.83
C LEU A 339 -1.14 -7.42 12.33
N ASP A 340 -0.11 -7.69 13.13
CA ASP A 340 -0.21 -7.81 14.58
C ASP A 340 0.63 -6.79 15.36
N ARG A 341 1.37 -5.92 14.67
CA ARG A 341 2.22 -4.93 15.32
C ARG A 341 2.33 -3.63 14.53
N TRP A 342 2.06 -2.53 15.20
CA TRP A 342 2.29 -1.18 14.67
C TRP A 342 3.79 -0.83 14.68
N PRO A 343 4.29 0.01 13.74
CA PRO A 343 5.67 0.49 13.75
C PRO A 343 6.03 1.24 15.03
N ASN A 344 7.22 1.01 15.55
CA ASN A 344 7.73 1.76 16.69
C ASN A 344 8.18 3.19 16.28
N ASN A 345 8.64 3.33 15.03
CA ASN A 345 9.03 4.61 14.47
C ASN A 345 8.52 4.70 13.02
N PHE A 346 7.63 5.65 12.77
CA PHE A 346 6.98 5.80 11.48
C PHE A 346 7.98 6.13 10.35
N PHE A 347 8.95 7.01 10.61
CA PHE A 347 9.96 7.35 9.62
C PHE A 347 10.88 6.16 9.30
N ALA A 348 11.44 5.54 10.32
CA ALA A 348 12.40 4.45 10.15
C ALA A 348 11.79 3.23 9.44
N GLU A 349 10.51 2.94 9.68
CA GLU A 349 9.87 1.73 9.20
C GLU A 349 8.91 1.99 8.03
N THR A 350 8.03 2.99 8.11
CA THR A 350 7.02 3.25 7.07
C THR A 350 7.51 4.18 5.96
N GLU A 351 8.31 5.21 6.30
CA GLU A 351 8.85 6.13 5.29
C GLU A 351 10.08 5.55 4.58
N GLN A 352 10.99 4.88 5.29
CA GLN A 352 12.21 4.34 4.70
C GLN A 352 12.05 2.96 4.04
N VAL A 353 10.92 2.26 4.21
CA VAL A 353 10.74 0.99 3.51
C VAL A 353 10.76 1.17 2.00
N ALA A 354 11.53 0.32 1.33
CA ALA A 354 11.65 0.24 -0.11
C ALA A 354 10.99 -1.04 -0.63
N TYR A 355 9.99 -0.90 -1.50
CA TYR A 355 9.40 -2.01 -2.22
C TYR A 355 9.88 -1.98 -3.66
N CYS A 356 10.26 -3.14 -4.18
CA CYS A 356 10.70 -3.29 -5.57
C CYS A 356 10.04 -4.55 -6.17
N PRO A 357 9.18 -4.43 -7.20
CA PRO A 357 8.60 -5.61 -7.86
C PRO A 357 9.63 -6.61 -8.40
N SER A 358 10.87 -6.17 -8.62
CA SER A 358 12.00 -7.02 -8.99
C SER A 358 12.58 -7.85 -7.84
N HIS A 359 12.18 -7.60 -6.59
CA HIS A 359 12.56 -8.44 -5.47
C HIS A 359 11.68 -9.69 -5.48
N VAL A 360 12.21 -10.78 -6.02
CA VAL A 360 11.57 -12.09 -6.07
C VAL A 360 12.52 -13.15 -5.49
N VAL A 361 11.99 -14.32 -5.22
CA VAL A 361 12.76 -15.48 -4.74
C VAL A 361 12.77 -16.58 -5.80
N PRO A 362 13.69 -17.57 -5.76
CA PRO A 362 13.68 -18.67 -6.69
C PRO A 362 12.29 -19.32 -6.81
N GLY A 363 11.87 -19.60 -8.03
CA GLY A 363 10.56 -20.17 -8.32
C GLY A 363 9.43 -19.15 -8.60
N ILE A 364 9.71 -17.85 -8.50
CA ILE A 364 8.81 -16.77 -8.93
C ILE A 364 9.51 -15.94 -9.98
N ASP A 365 8.88 -15.73 -11.15
CA ASP A 365 9.46 -15.01 -12.29
C ASP A 365 8.45 -14.05 -12.91
N PHE A 366 8.89 -13.28 -13.87
CA PHE A 366 8.13 -12.20 -14.49
C PHE A 366 7.44 -12.66 -15.78
N SER A 367 6.43 -11.93 -16.18
CA SER A 367 5.80 -12.05 -17.50
C SER A 367 6.21 -10.88 -18.41
N ASN A 368 5.81 -10.96 -19.67
CA ASN A 368 6.06 -9.94 -20.68
C ASN A 368 5.05 -8.78 -20.63
N ASP A 369 4.32 -8.61 -19.53
CA ASP A 369 3.47 -7.44 -19.30
C ASP A 369 4.31 -6.15 -19.38
N PRO A 370 4.06 -5.25 -20.37
CA PRO A 370 4.91 -4.08 -20.60
C PRO A 370 4.93 -3.09 -19.43
N LEU A 371 3.84 -3.05 -18.66
CA LEU A 371 3.78 -2.21 -17.46
C LEU A 371 4.62 -2.84 -16.33
N LEU A 372 4.55 -4.15 -16.13
CA LEU A 372 5.39 -4.86 -15.15
C LEU A 372 6.87 -4.65 -15.46
N GLN A 373 7.27 -4.83 -16.72
CA GLN A 373 8.68 -4.70 -17.13
C GLN A 373 9.27 -3.33 -16.78
N GLY A 374 8.54 -2.25 -17.01
CA GLY A 374 8.98 -0.90 -16.59
C GLY A 374 9.04 -0.74 -15.07
N ARG A 375 8.15 -1.38 -14.33
CA ARG A 375 8.14 -1.35 -12.86
C ARG A 375 9.37 -2.03 -12.25
N LEU A 376 9.93 -3.06 -12.90
CA LEU A 376 11.12 -3.77 -12.39
C LEU A 376 12.33 -2.84 -12.25
N HIS A 377 12.46 -1.84 -13.12
CA HIS A 377 13.50 -0.82 -13.05
C HIS A 377 13.10 0.36 -12.16
N SER A 378 11.92 0.96 -12.40
CA SER A 378 11.49 2.23 -11.82
C SER A 378 11.53 2.24 -10.29
N TYR A 379 11.09 1.16 -9.63
CA TYR A 379 11.06 1.09 -8.16
C TYR A 379 12.46 1.01 -7.56
N HIS A 380 13.41 0.39 -8.24
CA HIS A 380 14.80 0.35 -7.80
C HIS A 380 15.47 1.72 -7.98
N ASP A 381 15.27 2.33 -9.14
CA ASP A 381 15.83 3.63 -9.51
C ASP A 381 15.39 4.75 -8.54
N THR A 382 14.10 4.85 -8.24
CA THR A 382 13.59 5.90 -7.35
C THR A 382 14.16 5.83 -5.92
N GLN A 383 14.57 4.64 -5.45
CA GLN A 383 15.17 4.49 -4.11
C GLN A 383 16.55 5.14 -4.01
N LEU A 384 17.28 5.27 -5.12
CA LEU A 384 18.60 5.90 -5.11
C LEU A 384 18.53 7.36 -4.63
N SER A 385 17.60 8.14 -5.16
CA SER A 385 17.41 9.53 -4.73
C SER A 385 16.65 9.64 -3.42
N ARG A 386 15.59 8.84 -3.23
CA ARG A 386 14.74 8.93 -2.05
C ARG A 386 15.44 8.47 -0.76
N LEU A 387 16.24 7.42 -0.83
CA LEU A 387 16.99 6.87 0.31
C LEU A 387 18.49 7.21 0.27
N GLY A 388 18.93 7.91 -0.78
CA GLY A 388 20.26 8.52 -0.87
C GLY A 388 21.41 7.56 -1.13
N SER A 389 21.15 6.30 -1.50
CA SER A 389 22.22 5.30 -1.63
C SER A 389 21.78 4.04 -2.39
N PRO A 390 22.70 3.39 -3.15
CA PRO A 390 22.48 2.04 -3.65
C PRO A 390 22.45 1.00 -2.53
N ASN A 391 22.94 1.35 -1.34
CA ASN A 391 22.97 0.47 -0.16
C ASN A 391 21.70 0.57 0.70
N PHE A 392 20.57 0.99 0.15
CA PHE A 392 19.31 1.12 0.89
C PHE A 392 18.81 -0.22 1.48
N HIS A 393 19.30 -1.36 1.00
CA HIS A 393 19.04 -2.66 1.58
C HIS A 393 19.65 -2.83 2.98
N GLN A 394 20.59 -1.99 3.39
CA GLN A 394 21.18 -1.98 4.74
C GLN A 394 20.34 -1.20 5.77
N ILE A 395 19.37 -0.40 5.33
CA ILE A 395 18.37 0.17 6.24
C ILE A 395 17.57 -0.99 6.85
N PRO A 396 17.42 -1.08 8.19
CA PRO A 396 16.91 -2.28 8.87
C PRO A 396 15.59 -2.82 8.34
N ILE A 397 14.65 -1.94 7.96
CA ILE A 397 13.36 -2.36 7.40
C ILE A 397 13.48 -2.97 6.00
N ASN A 398 14.54 -2.67 5.27
CA ASN A 398 14.79 -3.16 3.92
C ASN A 398 15.73 -4.37 3.89
N ALA A 399 16.46 -4.59 4.97
CA ALA A 399 17.43 -5.67 5.07
C ALA A 399 16.76 -7.04 4.97
N PRO A 400 17.33 -8.00 4.21
CA PRO A 400 16.87 -9.38 4.26
C PRO A 400 17.11 -9.96 5.66
N LYS A 401 16.20 -10.83 6.10
CA LYS A 401 16.33 -11.54 7.38
C LYS A 401 17.01 -12.91 7.24
N CYS A 402 17.28 -13.34 6.02
CA CYS A 402 18.18 -14.45 5.74
C CYS A 402 19.62 -13.93 5.59
N PRO A 403 20.63 -14.81 5.78
CA PRO A 403 22.02 -14.45 5.46
C PRO A 403 22.15 -14.06 3.98
N PHE A 404 22.84 -12.96 3.71
CA PHE A 404 23.18 -12.57 2.36
C PHE A 404 24.68 -12.37 2.22
N SER A 405 25.21 -12.64 1.03
CA SER A 405 26.63 -12.49 0.71
C SER A 405 26.77 -12.24 -0.79
N ASN A 406 27.46 -11.18 -1.17
CA ASN A 406 27.70 -10.81 -2.57
C ASN A 406 29.02 -10.05 -2.71
N GLN A 407 29.36 -9.66 -3.92
CA GLN A 407 30.58 -8.90 -4.25
C GLN A 407 30.32 -7.40 -4.49
N GLN A 408 29.13 -6.91 -4.12
CA GLN A 408 28.82 -5.49 -4.18
C GLN A 408 29.52 -4.77 -3.04
N ARG A 409 30.20 -3.66 -3.34
CA ARG A 409 31.07 -2.95 -2.41
C ARG A 409 30.88 -1.45 -2.48
N ASP A 410 31.27 -0.81 -1.36
CA ASP A 410 31.49 0.61 -1.22
C ASP A 410 30.22 1.46 -1.51
N GLY A 411 30.39 2.75 -1.78
CA GLY A 411 29.29 3.69 -2.00
C GLY A 411 28.70 4.26 -0.72
N HIS A 412 27.84 5.25 -0.87
CA HIS A 412 27.22 5.93 0.26
C HIS A 412 26.49 4.95 1.17
N MET A 413 26.59 5.14 2.49
CA MET A 413 25.92 4.34 3.52
C MET A 413 26.29 2.84 3.49
N GLN A 414 27.42 2.46 2.91
CA GLN A 414 27.94 1.12 3.06
C GLN A 414 28.38 0.90 4.51
N MET A 415 27.65 0.08 5.23
CA MET A 415 27.90 -0.19 6.66
C MET A 415 28.49 -1.60 6.88
N GLU A 416 28.33 -2.49 5.91
CA GLU A 416 28.97 -3.81 5.95
C GLU A 416 30.41 -3.70 5.49
N GLN A 417 31.29 -4.44 6.16
CA GLN A 417 32.71 -4.47 5.85
C GLN A 417 33.15 -5.88 5.47
N PRO A 418 33.02 -6.27 4.19
CA PRO A 418 33.50 -7.56 3.74
C PRO A 418 35.01 -7.68 3.96
N ALA A 419 35.42 -8.75 4.65
CA ALA A 419 36.83 -9.02 4.90
C ALA A 419 37.52 -9.64 3.69
N GLY A 420 38.84 -9.42 3.57
CA GLY A 420 39.69 -10.03 2.57
C GLY A 420 39.89 -9.18 1.31
N ARG A 421 40.72 -9.71 0.42
CA ARG A 421 41.16 -9.00 -0.79
C ARG A 421 40.32 -9.31 -2.05
N VAL A 422 39.38 -10.22 -1.95
CA VAL A 422 38.58 -10.68 -3.09
C VAL A 422 37.21 -10.01 -3.07
N ALA A 423 36.86 -9.35 -4.17
CA ALA A 423 35.58 -8.69 -4.37
C ALA A 423 35.02 -8.99 -5.77
N TYR A 424 35.25 -10.18 -6.27
CA TYR A 424 34.83 -10.61 -7.61
C TYR A 424 34.63 -12.12 -7.65
N GLU A 425 33.76 -12.56 -8.56
CA GLU A 425 33.49 -13.97 -8.90
C GLU A 425 33.57 -14.11 -10.43
N PRO A 426 34.23 -15.15 -10.98
CA PRO A 426 34.96 -16.22 -10.28
C PRO A 426 36.30 -15.79 -9.72
N ASN A 427 36.76 -16.44 -8.66
CA ASN A 427 38.10 -16.25 -8.09
C ASN A 427 38.68 -17.57 -7.55
N SER A 428 40.01 -17.60 -7.46
CA SER A 428 40.78 -18.72 -6.88
C SER A 428 41.55 -18.31 -5.63
N LEU A 429 41.43 -17.05 -5.20
CA LEU A 429 42.25 -16.49 -4.13
C LEU A 429 41.57 -16.55 -2.76
N SER A 430 40.32 -16.96 -2.68
CA SER A 430 39.57 -17.08 -1.44
C SER A 430 38.68 -18.31 -1.45
N GLU A 431 38.84 -19.19 -0.47
CA GLU A 431 37.99 -20.36 -0.25
C GLU A 431 36.60 -20.00 0.28
N ASN A 432 36.50 -18.88 1.03
CA ASN A 432 35.27 -18.43 1.70
C ASN A 432 34.52 -17.33 0.94
N SER A 433 34.90 -17.06 -0.30
CA SER A 433 34.20 -16.09 -1.17
C SER A 433 32.81 -16.61 -1.55
N PRO A 434 31.80 -15.73 -1.70
CA PRO A 434 30.51 -16.13 -2.27
C PRO A 434 30.70 -16.84 -3.62
N ARG A 435 29.88 -17.86 -3.88
CA ARG A 435 29.90 -18.66 -5.12
C ARG A 435 28.49 -18.80 -5.68
N GLU A 436 28.43 -18.96 -7.00
CA GLU A 436 27.21 -19.35 -7.70
C GLU A 436 26.62 -20.63 -7.11
N THR A 437 25.29 -20.74 -7.12
CA THR A 437 24.55 -21.92 -6.68
C THR A 437 23.56 -22.38 -7.76
N PRO A 438 24.03 -22.96 -8.88
CA PRO A 438 23.19 -23.24 -10.06
C PRO A 438 21.94 -24.07 -9.78
N ALA A 439 22.04 -25.02 -8.84
CA ALA A 439 20.92 -25.92 -8.49
C ALA A 439 19.85 -25.28 -7.59
N LYS A 440 20.15 -24.17 -6.93
CA LYS A 440 19.26 -23.54 -5.92
C LYS A 440 19.01 -22.05 -6.16
N GLY A 441 19.81 -21.42 -7.01
CA GLY A 441 19.71 -20.00 -7.32
C GLY A 441 18.48 -19.69 -8.18
N PHE A 442 18.20 -18.41 -8.32
CA PHE A 442 17.15 -17.95 -9.22
C PHE A 442 17.45 -18.35 -10.66
N GLN A 443 16.42 -18.87 -11.33
CA GLN A 443 16.44 -19.20 -12.75
C GLN A 443 15.19 -18.65 -13.41
N SER A 444 15.37 -17.94 -14.54
CA SER A 444 14.26 -17.47 -15.36
C SER A 444 13.61 -18.61 -16.14
N ALA A 445 12.33 -18.45 -16.43
CA ALA A 445 11.63 -19.37 -17.32
C ALA A 445 12.27 -19.38 -18.71
N ALA A 446 12.52 -20.57 -19.25
CA ALA A 446 12.97 -20.70 -20.63
C ALA A 446 11.80 -20.45 -21.59
N ILE A 447 11.77 -19.27 -22.20
CA ILE A 447 10.77 -18.87 -23.21
C ILE A 447 11.46 -18.42 -24.49
N ASN A 448 10.84 -18.73 -25.64
CA ASN A 448 11.33 -18.26 -26.92
C ASN A 448 10.70 -16.91 -27.26
N GLU A 449 11.53 -15.89 -27.40
CA GLU A 449 11.13 -14.56 -27.85
C GLU A 449 11.63 -14.37 -29.30
N THR A 450 10.71 -14.32 -30.25
CA THR A 450 11.02 -14.12 -31.66
C THR A 450 10.26 -12.94 -32.23
N GLY A 451 10.90 -12.22 -33.16
CA GLY A 451 10.27 -11.08 -33.84
C GLY A 451 11.21 -9.90 -34.11
N ALA A 452 10.75 -8.97 -34.93
CA ALA A 452 11.47 -7.74 -35.23
C ALA A 452 11.35 -6.73 -34.07
N LYS A 453 12.45 -6.03 -33.79
CA LYS A 453 12.40 -4.90 -32.83
C LYS A 453 11.59 -3.73 -33.42
N GLY A 454 10.71 -3.17 -32.61
CA GLY A 454 9.91 -1.99 -32.99
C GLY A 454 9.20 -1.36 -31.78
N ARG A 455 8.70 -0.14 -31.95
CA ARG A 455 7.75 0.46 -31.02
C ARG A 455 6.37 0.00 -31.43
N ILE A 456 5.95 -1.15 -30.88
CA ILE A 456 4.75 -1.87 -31.30
C ILE A 456 3.85 -2.09 -30.09
N ARG A 457 2.53 -1.94 -30.28
CA ARG A 457 1.52 -2.40 -29.33
C ARG A 457 0.87 -3.67 -29.89
N ALA A 458 0.66 -4.65 -29.02
CA ALA A 458 -0.04 -5.87 -29.40
C ALA A 458 -1.47 -5.57 -29.86
N GLU A 459 -1.94 -6.18 -30.95
CA GLU A 459 -3.31 -6.02 -31.43
C GLU A 459 -4.33 -6.56 -30.41
N SER A 460 -3.96 -7.58 -29.63
CA SER A 460 -4.75 -8.11 -28.50
C SER A 460 -5.05 -7.08 -27.41
N PHE A 461 -4.33 -5.94 -27.36
CA PHE A 461 -4.55 -4.84 -26.44
C PHE A 461 -5.55 -3.80 -26.95
N ALA A 462 -6.11 -3.95 -28.15
CA ALA A 462 -6.95 -2.94 -28.79
C ALA A 462 -8.40 -2.87 -28.25
N ASP A 463 -8.83 -3.85 -27.45
CA ASP A 463 -10.15 -3.83 -26.81
C ASP A 463 -10.13 -2.97 -25.53
N HIS A 464 -10.61 -1.74 -25.62
CA HIS A 464 -10.58 -0.78 -24.51
C HIS A 464 -11.90 -0.75 -23.71
N TYR A 465 -12.99 -1.35 -24.19
CA TYR A 465 -14.32 -1.13 -23.60
C TYR A 465 -15.02 -2.37 -23.07
N SER A 466 -14.72 -3.55 -23.59
CA SER A 466 -15.52 -4.75 -23.25
C SER A 466 -15.49 -5.07 -21.75
N GLN A 467 -14.33 -5.01 -21.10
CA GLN A 467 -14.25 -5.21 -19.65
C GLN A 467 -14.74 -4.02 -18.83
N ALA A 468 -14.61 -2.78 -19.34
CA ALA A 468 -15.23 -1.61 -18.72
C ALA A 468 -16.77 -1.77 -18.68
N ARG A 469 -17.37 -2.22 -19.79
CA ARG A 469 -18.79 -2.56 -19.89
C ARG A 469 -19.16 -3.72 -18.95
N GLN A 470 -18.39 -4.81 -18.97
CA GLN A 470 -18.59 -5.95 -18.09
C GLN A 470 -18.61 -5.51 -16.62
N PHE A 471 -17.62 -4.72 -16.17
CA PHE A 471 -17.55 -4.21 -14.81
C PHE A 471 -18.81 -3.43 -14.44
N TYR A 472 -19.18 -2.42 -15.23
CA TYR A 472 -20.32 -1.56 -14.96
C TYR A 472 -21.64 -2.36 -14.90
N LEU A 473 -21.88 -3.23 -15.87
CA LEU A 473 -23.09 -4.04 -15.93
C LEU A 473 -23.16 -5.13 -14.85
N SER A 474 -22.02 -5.54 -14.30
CA SER A 474 -21.95 -6.49 -13.20
C SER A 474 -22.28 -5.86 -11.84
N GLN A 475 -22.28 -4.53 -11.74
CA GLN A 475 -22.61 -3.84 -10.50
C GLN A 475 -24.12 -3.86 -10.23
N SER A 476 -24.51 -3.80 -8.96
CA SER A 476 -25.90 -3.60 -8.56
C SER A 476 -26.43 -2.22 -9.04
N ALA A 477 -27.74 -2.05 -9.05
CA ALA A 477 -28.36 -0.78 -9.46
C ALA A 477 -27.87 0.43 -8.62
N TYR A 478 -27.60 0.21 -7.33
CA TYR A 478 -27.06 1.23 -6.42
C TYR A 478 -25.60 1.58 -6.77
N GLU A 479 -24.76 0.57 -6.96
CA GLU A 479 -23.36 0.77 -7.34
C GLU A 479 -23.24 1.46 -8.70
N GLN A 480 -24.07 1.11 -9.68
CA GLN A 480 -24.17 1.80 -10.98
C GLN A 480 -24.58 3.28 -10.80
N ALA A 481 -25.50 3.55 -9.87
CA ALA A 481 -25.90 4.92 -9.56
C ALA A 481 -24.75 5.72 -8.93
N HIS A 482 -23.98 5.11 -8.04
CA HIS A 482 -22.81 5.74 -7.43
C HIS A 482 -21.72 6.05 -8.46
N ILE A 483 -21.44 5.14 -9.38
CA ILE A 483 -20.50 5.37 -10.49
C ILE A 483 -20.94 6.57 -11.34
N ALA A 484 -22.22 6.64 -11.72
CA ALA A 484 -22.73 7.77 -12.50
C ALA A 484 -22.61 9.10 -11.73
N SER A 485 -22.96 9.11 -10.44
CA SER A 485 -22.86 10.30 -9.59
C SER A 485 -21.40 10.73 -9.39
N ALA A 486 -20.48 9.79 -9.23
CA ALA A 486 -19.06 10.06 -9.13
C ALA A 486 -18.51 10.70 -10.40
N LEU A 487 -18.87 10.18 -11.58
CA LEU A 487 -18.49 10.77 -12.86
C LEU A 487 -19.04 12.20 -13.03
N VAL A 488 -20.30 12.43 -12.65
CA VAL A 488 -20.89 13.78 -12.69
C VAL A 488 -20.11 14.71 -11.75
N PHE A 489 -19.85 14.28 -10.52
CA PHE A 489 -19.13 15.08 -9.52
C PHE A 489 -17.72 15.46 -10.00
N GLU A 490 -16.96 14.50 -10.50
CA GLU A 490 -15.57 14.76 -10.93
C GLU A 490 -15.54 15.59 -12.24
N LEU A 491 -16.35 15.22 -13.24
CA LEU A 491 -16.37 15.94 -14.51
C LEU A 491 -17.00 17.34 -14.43
N SER A 492 -17.85 17.61 -13.42
CA SER A 492 -18.40 18.96 -13.19
C SER A 492 -17.33 20.00 -12.85
N LYS A 493 -16.18 19.56 -12.34
CA LYS A 493 -15.04 20.42 -12.00
C LYS A 493 -14.12 20.72 -13.19
N VAL A 494 -14.28 20.01 -14.30
CA VAL A 494 -13.52 20.23 -15.53
C VAL A 494 -14.04 21.49 -16.19
N GLU A 495 -13.19 22.47 -16.45
CA GLU A 495 -13.57 23.76 -17.05
C GLU A 495 -13.87 23.62 -18.56
N HIS A 496 -13.14 22.74 -19.25
CA HIS A 496 -13.21 22.55 -20.69
C HIS A 496 -14.33 21.62 -21.15
N VAL A 497 -15.35 22.18 -21.78
CA VAL A 497 -16.55 21.44 -22.28
C VAL A 497 -16.18 20.30 -23.23
N HIS A 498 -15.18 20.49 -24.11
CA HIS A 498 -14.77 19.45 -25.06
C HIS A 498 -14.25 18.19 -24.36
N VAL A 499 -13.55 18.32 -23.21
CA VAL A 499 -13.08 17.19 -22.39
C VAL A 499 -14.27 16.44 -21.79
N ARG A 500 -15.26 17.17 -21.21
CA ARG A 500 -16.50 16.57 -20.71
C ARG A 500 -17.24 15.79 -21.79
N MET A 501 -17.36 16.38 -22.99
CA MET A 501 -18.01 15.77 -24.16
C MET A 501 -17.26 14.50 -24.60
N ALA A 502 -15.93 14.55 -24.71
CA ALA A 502 -15.11 13.40 -25.06
C ALA A 502 -15.32 12.24 -24.08
N MET A 503 -15.30 12.53 -22.78
CA MET A 503 -15.56 11.50 -21.74
C MET A 503 -16.95 10.89 -21.87
N VAL A 504 -18.00 11.70 -22.04
CA VAL A 504 -19.35 11.17 -22.24
C VAL A 504 -19.45 10.35 -23.54
N GLY A 505 -18.71 10.74 -24.58
CA GLY A 505 -18.57 9.95 -25.81
C GLY A 505 -18.02 8.55 -25.53
N HIS A 506 -16.96 8.42 -24.71
CA HIS A 506 -16.41 7.12 -24.29
C HIS A 506 -17.44 6.28 -23.50
N LEU A 507 -18.20 6.93 -22.61
CA LEU A 507 -19.24 6.22 -21.83
C LEU A 507 -20.31 5.58 -22.72
N ARG A 508 -20.58 6.09 -23.92
CA ARG A 508 -21.50 5.47 -24.89
C ARG A 508 -21.03 4.09 -25.36
N ASN A 509 -19.71 3.90 -25.48
CA ASN A 509 -19.14 2.59 -25.80
C ASN A 509 -19.22 1.59 -24.62
N ILE A 510 -19.34 2.11 -23.37
CA ILE A 510 -19.50 1.29 -22.18
C ILE A 510 -20.98 0.94 -21.98
N GLU A 511 -21.84 1.95 -21.75
CA GLU A 511 -23.29 1.76 -21.61
C GLU A 511 -24.05 3.06 -21.88
N GLY A 512 -25.01 3.00 -22.81
CA GLY A 512 -25.78 4.19 -23.26
C GLY A 512 -26.58 4.84 -22.13
N ASN A 513 -27.10 4.06 -21.15
CA ASN A 513 -27.80 4.64 -20.01
C ASN A 513 -26.86 5.42 -19.09
N LEU A 514 -25.66 4.90 -18.83
CA LEU A 514 -24.62 5.61 -18.07
C LEU A 514 -24.29 6.95 -18.74
N ALA A 515 -24.03 6.93 -20.05
CA ALA A 515 -23.71 8.14 -20.80
C ALA A 515 -24.82 9.20 -20.70
N ARG A 516 -26.11 8.79 -20.83
CA ARG A 516 -27.27 9.71 -20.69
C ARG A 516 -27.35 10.31 -19.29
N ARG A 517 -27.16 9.51 -18.25
CA ARG A 517 -27.19 9.98 -16.85
C ARG A 517 -26.09 11.01 -16.58
N VAL A 518 -24.88 10.75 -17.06
CA VAL A 518 -23.73 11.65 -16.86
C VAL A 518 -23.93 12.92 -17.70
N ALA A 519 -24.35 12.83 -18.96
CA ALA A 519 -24.62 14.00 -19.79
C ALA A 519 -25.71 14.91 -19.17
N ALA A 520 -26.79 14.32 -18.65
CA ALA A 520 -27.85 15.06 -17.97
C ALA A 520 -27.32 15.75 -16.69
N GLY A 521 -26.52 15.05 -15.87
CA GLY A 521 -25.91 15.61 -14.67
C GLY A 521 -24.91 16.74 -14.95
N LEU A 522 -24.27 16.74 -16.12
CA LEU A 522 -23.36 17.79 -16.59
C LEU A 522 -24.06 18.90 -17.37
N ALA A 523 -25.38 18.81 -17.55
CA ALA A 523 -26.19 19.76 -18.35
C ALA A 523 -25.65 19.98 -19.78
N LEU A 524 -25.21 18.89 -20.45
CA LEU A 524 -24.73 18.99 -21.84
C LEU A 524 -25.90 19.21 -22.78
N ASP A 525 -25.78 20.22 -23.67
CA ASP A 525 -26.81 20.60 -24.62
C ASP A 525 -27.15 19.47 -25.64
N LYS A 526 -26.17 18.65 -25.95
CA LYS A 526 -26.32 17.51 -26.86
C LYS A 526 -25.51 16.31 -26.42
N MET A 527 -26.03 15.13 -26.75
CA MET A 527 -25.27 13.88 -26.55
C MET A 527 -24.12 13.82 -27.58
N PRO A 528 -22.84 13.74 -27.13
CA PRO A 528 -21.72 13.60 -28.04
C PRO A 528 -21.72 12.24 -28.73
N ASP A 529 -21.07 12.15 -29.91
CA ASP A 529 -20.88 10.88 -30.58
C ASP A 529 -19.89 9.97 -29.85
N ALA A 530 -20.12 8.65 -29.93
CA ALA A 530 -19.15 7.69 -29.43
C ALA A 530 -17.91 7.69 -30.33
N PRO A 531 -16.69 7.75 -29.77
CA PRO A 531 -15.50 7.56 -30.57
C PRO A 531 -15.49 6.14 -31.16
N LYS A 532 -14.88 6.01 -32.36
CA LYS A 532 -14.75 4.69 -32.99
C LYS A 532 -13.89 3.78 -32.11
N ALA A 533 -14.45 2.66 -31.67
CA ALA A 533 -13.70 1.62 -30.98
C ALA A 533 -12.71 0.94 -31.95
N ALA A 534 -11.47 0.74 -31.53
CA ALA A 534 -10.47 0.04 -32.34
C ALA A 534 -10.87 -1.42 -32.58
N THR A 535 -11.48 -2.05 -31.58
CA THR A 535 -12.06 -3.39 -31.67
C THR A 535 -13.54 -3.31 -31.29
N PRO A 536 -14.46 -4.03 -31.95
CA PRO A 536 -15.86 -4.07 -31.58
C PRO A 536 -16.05 -4.47 -30.12
N VAL A 537 -16.93 -3.74 -29.40
CA VAL A 537 -17.21 -4.03 -27.98
C VAL A 537 -17.92 -5.36 -27.85
N GLN A 538 -17.33 -6.27 -27.11
CA GLN A 538 -17.83 -7.64 -26.93
C GLN A 538 -18.85 -7.71 -25.80
N LYS A 539 -19.84 -8.57 -25.95
CA LYS A 539 -20.80 -8.90 -24.88
C LYS A 539 -20.19 -9.98 -23.99
N MET A 540 -19.53 -9.55 -22.92
CA MET A 540 -18.99 -10.47 -21.92
C MET A 540 -20.06 -10.94 -20.92
N LYS A 541 -19.86 -12.13 -20.33
CA LYS A 541 -20.70 -12.61 -19.21
C LYS A 541 -20.53 -11.68 -18.01
N LEU A 542 -21.64 -11.45 -17.29
CA LEU A 542 -21.57 -10.69 -16.03
C LEU A 542 -20.74 -11.46 -14.99
N SER A 543 -20.05 -10.72 -14.14
CA SER A 543 -19.22 -11.24 -13.05
C SER A 543 -19.73 -10.69 -11.70
N PRO A 544 -20.61 -11.40 -10.99
CA PRO A 544 -21.08 -10.97 -9.66
C PRO A 544 -19.96 -10.84 -8.65
N ALA A 545 -18.82 -11.49 -8.88
CA ALA A 545 -17.63 -11.33 -8.07
C ALA A 545 -17.10 -9.88 -8.03
N LEU A 546 -17.49 -9.02 -8.97
CA LEU A 546 -17.06 -7.62 -9.04
C LEU A 546 -17.87 -6.67 -8.13
N GLN A 547 -19.02 -7.10 -7.60
CA GLN A 547 -19.86 -6.28 -6.69
C GLN A 547 -19.21 -6.15 -5.30
N ILE A 548 -19.51 -5.06 -4.59
CA ILE A 548 -19.22 -4.89 -3.16
C ILE A 548 -20.41 -5.34 -2.32
N ILE A 549 -21.62 -4.95 -2.75
CA ILE A 549 -22.86 -5.28 -2.04
C ILE A 549 -22.99 -6.81 -1.91
N GLY A 550 -23.25 -7.26 -0.69
CA GLY A 550 -23.35 -8.69 -0.37
C GLY A 550 -22.02 -9.36 0.02
N LYS A 551 -20.88 -8.67 -0.08
CA LYS A 551 -19.57 -9.22 0.35
C LYS A 551 -19.16 -8.83 1.77
N MET A 552 -19.95 -8.05 2.45
CA MET A 552 -19.78 -7.76 3.87
C MET A 552 -20.03 -9.03 4.68
N LYS A 553 -19.21 -9.29 5.68
CA LYS A 553 -19.46 -10.39 6.63
C LYS A 553 -20.56 -9.98 7.62
N ASP A 554 -21.49 -10.88 7.88
CA ASP A 554 -22.53 -10.72 8.89
C ASP A 554 -21.95 -10.99 10.29
N THR A 555 -21.19 -10.03 10.80
CA THR A 555 -20.52 -10.08 12.09
C THR A 555 -20.28 -8.67 12.64
N LEU A 556 -20.34 -8.55 13.96
CA LEU A 556 -19.91 -7.32 14.66
C LEU A 556 -18.43 -7.35 15.08
N GLN A 557 -17.77 -8.49 14.96
CA GLN A 557 -16.36 -8.63 15.30
C GLN A 557 -15.50 -7.66 14.47
N GLY A 558 -14.60 -6.94 15.13
CA GLY A 558 -13.73 -5.94 14.50
C GLY A 558 -14.48 -4.68 14.02
N ARG A 559 -15.74 -4.47 14.44
CA ARG A 559 -16.53 -3.27 14.15
C ARG A 559 -16.52 -2.32 15.33
N ALA A 560 -16.71 -1.03 15.07
CA ALA A 560 -16.97 -0.03 16.09
C ALA A 560 -18.42 0.47 15.99
N ILE A 561 -19.11 0.54 17.14
CA ILE A 561 -20.48 1.04 17.24
C ILE A 561 -20.47 2.32 18.07
N GLY A 562 -20.92 3.44 17.51
CA GLY A 562 -21.18 4.67 18.21
C GLY A 562 -22.59 4.69 18.79
N ILE A 563 -22.72 4.83 20.12
CA ILE A 563 -24.00 5.06 20.78
C ILE A 563 -24.11 6.56 21.07
N VAL A 564 -24.95 7.25 20.32
CA VAL A 564 -25.22 8.68 20.54
C VAL A 564 -26.15 8.83 21.73
N ILE A 565 -25.75 9.64 22.71
CA ILE A 565 -26.51 9.93 23.92
C ILE A 565 -26.77 11.43 24.08
N ALA A 566 -27.83 11.77 24.80
CA ALA A 566 -28.18 13.13 25.20
C ALA A 566 -28.66 13.12 26.66
N ASP A 567 -28.84 14.30 27.23
CA ASP A 567 -29.45 14.45 28.57
C ASP A 567 -30.85 13.82 28.56
N GLY A 568 -31.14 12.99 29.56
CA GLY A 568 -32.38 12.21 29.66
C GLY A 568 -32.39 10.87 28.93
N SER A 569 -31.27 10.44 28.27
CA SER A 569 -31.18 9.12 27.66
C SER A 569 -31.35 8.00 28.69
N ASP A 570 -31.96 6.86 28.26
CA ASP A 570 -32.16 5.69 29.11
C ASP A 570 -30.86 4.94 29.36
N GLY A 571 -30.32 5.03 30.57
CA GLY A 571 -29.09 4.35 30.98
C GLY A 571 -29.16 2.83 30.95
N ALA A 572 -30.35 2.25 31.23
CA ALA A 572 -30.51 0.80 31.17
C ALA A 572 -30.47 0.27 29.73
N ALA A 573 -31.10 0.98 28.79
CA ALA A 573 -31.04 0.66 27.37
C ALA A 573 -29.59 0.76 26.84
N ILE A 574 -28.87 1.84 27.20
CA ILE A 574 -27.47 2.03 26.81
C ILE A 574 -26.60 0.87 27.31
N LYS A 575 -26.72 0.48 28.59
CA LYS A 575 -25.98 -0.64 29.17
C LYS A 575 -26.27 -1.96 28.46
N LYS A 576 -27.55 -2.22 28.13
CA LYS A 576 -27.99 -3.42 27.40
C LYS A 576 -27.42 -3.49 25.99
N ILE A 577 -27.50 -2.39 25.25
CA ILE A 577 -26.96 -2.29 23.88
C ILE A 577 -25.43 -2.46 23.90
N LYS A 578 -24.76 -1.72 24.80
CA LYS A 578 -23.30 -1.83 24.97
C LYS A 578 -22.88 -3.27 25.25
N LYS A 579 -23.56 -3.94 26.21
CA LYS A 579 -23.27 -5.34 26.53
C LYS A 579 -23.45 -6.25 25.32
N ALA A 580 -24.58 -6.18 24.64
CA ALA A 580 -24.89 -7.03 23.50
C ALA A 580 -23.89 -6.83 22.35
N ALA A 581 -23.51 -5.59 22.06
CA ALA A 581 -22.52 -5.28 21.03
C ALA A 581 -21.12 -5.78 21.40
N THR A 582 -20.71 -5.61 22.67
CA THR A 582 -19.41 -6.10 23.15
C THR A 582 -19.35 -7.61 23.16
N ASP A 583 -20.40 -8.30 23.61
CA ASP A 583 -20.51 -9.76 23.60
C ASP A 583 -20.43 -10.32 22.16
N ALA A 584 -20.90 -9.56 21.18
CA ALA A 584 -20.79 -9.88 19.75
C ALA A 584 -19.45 -9.48 19.12
N GLY A 585 -18.49 -9.00 19.89
CA GLY A 585 -17.13 -8.67 19.45
C GLY A 585 -16.95 -7.25 18.88
N ALA A 586 -17.92 -6.34 19.09
CA ALA A 586 -17.77 -4.95 18.67
C ALA A 586 -17.06 -4.08 19.72
N ALA A 587 -16.26 -3.12 19.28
CA ALA A 587 -15.85 -1.98 20.11
C ALA A 587 -17.01 -0.98 20.23
N VAL A 588 -17.32 -0.52 21.46
CA VAL A 588 -18.43 0.42 21.67
C VAL A 588 -17.89 1.78 22.14
N LYS A 589 -18.25 2.82 21.40
CA LYS A 589 -17.94 4.23 21.72
C LYS A 589 -19.21 4.97 22.13
N ILE A 590 -19.19 5.65 23.27
CA ILE A 590 -20.30 6.52 23.67
C ILE A 590 -20.01 7.91 23.10
N VAL A 591 -20.99 8.49 22.42
CA VAL A 591 -20.91 9.81 21.80
C VAL A 591 -21.89 10.74 22.49
N GLY A 592 -21.40 11.63 23.35
CA GLY A 592 -22.18 12.58 24.10
C GLY A 592 -22.04 14.03 23.60
N PRO A 593 -22.94 14.95 24.01
CA PRO A 593 -22.88 16.35 23.60
C PRO A 593 -21.72 17.13 24.21
N LYS A 594 -21.08 16.60 25.27
CA LYS A 594 -19.97 17.20 26.01
C LYS A 594 -18.91 16.14 26.31
N VAL A 595 -17.66 16.57 26.51
CA VAL A 595 -16.56 15.68 26.91
C VAL A 595 -16.88 14.91 28.20
N GLY A 596 -17.61 15.54 29.15
CA GLY A 596 -18.07 14.90 30.36
C GLY A 596 -19.28 13.97 30.18
N GLY A 597 -19.79 13.78 28.95
CA GLY A 597 -20.94 12.93 28.67
C GLY A 597 -22.28 13.67 28.69
N ALA A 598 -23.33 12.98 29.10
CA ALA A 598 -24.69 13.47 29.27
C ALA A 598 -25.25 12.97 30.60
N LYS A 599 -26.19 13.70 31.20
CA LYS A 599 -26.90 13.29 32.40
C LYS A 599 -28.05 12.35 31.98
N LEU A 600 -27.96 11.09 32.35
CA LEU A 600 -28.98 10.09 31.96
C LEU A 600 -30.27 10.26 32.79
N ALA A 601 -31.35 9.59 32.34
CA ALA A 601 -32.65 9.67 33.01
C ALA A 601 -32.66 9.19 34.48
N ASP A 602 -31.74 8.27 34.81
CA ASP A 602 -31.53 7.75 36.17
C ASP A 602 -30.61 8.63 37.05
N GLY A 603 -30.15 9.76 36.52
CA GLY A 603 -29.23 10.67 37.19
C GLY A 603 -27.75 10.36 37.10
N SER A 604 -27.36 9.20 36.50
CA SER A 604 -25.95 8.82 36.24
C SER A 604 -25.30 9.59 35.09
#